data_a0d66fbd5f7f64fbddb7ceb6b0709a72
#
_entry.id   a0d66fbd5f7f64fbddb7ceb6b0709a72
#
_cell.length_a   1.000
_cell.length_b   1.000
_cell.length_c   1.000
_cell.angle_alpha   90.00
_cell.angle_beta   90.00
_cell.angle_gamma   90.00
#
_symmetry.space_group_name_H-M   'P 1'
#
loop_
_entity.id
_entity.type
_entity.pdbx_description
1 polymer ?
#
loop_
_entity_poly.entity_id
_entity_poly.type
_entity_poly.pdbx_seq_one_letter_code
_entity_poly.pdbx_strand_id
1 'polypeptide(L)'
;MKLGYSTWGMPKVPVDEALAHLAGLGFDGVELTVIPGYTTELSKLDAVERSRIRQLLQKHHLMLPAIAAHSSLLSNDKETHAANMARLKGAVDLAVEWAQGDIIPAIDTTPGGKPAEWDAVRDLLVERTRELVEYAQARNVTIAMEPHVGAVIDTPEKVLQLLALVDSPYLKVNFDISHFNIQGLAIEETVAALAPHTVHTHVKDERGLVPDFEFLIPGEGDFDYVTYLKAMQAHGYDGFISVEISIMVQRRPDYDPLAAATLSYETLSRAFIEAGIPRK
;
A
#
# COMPACT_ATOMS: atom_id res chain seq x y z
N MET A 1 13.16 -10.16 -3.93
CA MET A 1 12.14 -9.08 -3.83
C MET A 1 12.13 -8.25 -5.12
N LYS A 2 11.08 -7.48 -5.36
CA LYS A 2 10.88 -6.58 -6.51
C LYS A 2 10.71 -5.15 -6.04
N LEU A 3 10.98 -4.18 -6.88
CA LEU A 3 10.79 -2.76 -6.58
C LEU A 3 9.50 -2.26 -7.24
N GLY A 4 8.58 -1.72 -6.45
CA GLY A 4 7.31 -1.16 -6.88
C GLY A 4 7.19 0.33 -6.59
N TYR A 5 6.15 0.93 -7.17
CA TYR A 5 5.77 2.32 -6.90
C TYR A 5 4.26 2.46 -6.85
N SER A 6 3.75 3.19 -5.87
CA SER A 6 2.32 3.51 -5.76
C SER A 6 1.99 4.81 -6.48
N THR A 7 0.98 4.77 -7.33
CA THR A 7 0.44 5.99 -7.97
C THR A 7 -0.28 6.91 -6.98
N TRP A 8 -0.30 6.56 -5.69
CA TRP A 8 -0.74 7.45 -4.61
C TRP A 8 -0.02 8.81 -4.68
N GLY A 9 1.27 8.80 -4.98
CA GLY A 9 2.06 10.00 -5.21
C GLY A 9 1.76 10.73 -6.53
N MET A 10 0.89 10.22 -7.40
CA MET A 10 0.67 10.73 -8.77
C MET A 10 -0.80 11.07 -9.08
N PRO A 11 -1.55 11.77 -8.20
CA PRO A 11 -3.01 11.87 -8.32
C PRO A 11 -3.49 12.53 -9.62
N LYS A 12 -2.66 13.36 -10.25
CA LYS A 12 -3.00 14.13 -11.46
C LYS A 12 -2.21 13.72 -12.70
N VAL A 13 -1.24 12.81 -12.56
CA VAL A 13 -0.48 12.32 -13.71
C VAL A 13 -1.37 11.36 -14.51
N PRO A 14 -1.50 11.52 -15.83
CA PRO A 14 -2.18 10.55 -16.68
C PRO A 14 -1.57 9.16 -16.51
N VAL A 15 -2.40 8.12 -16.46
CA VAL A 15 -1.95 6.75 -16.16
C VAL A 15 -0.92 6.24 -17.19
N ASP A 16 -1.07 6.55 -18.45
CA ASP A 16 -0.12 6.19 -19.51
C ASP A 16 1.24 6.87 -19.32
N GLU A 17 1.27 8.13 -18.91
CA GLU A 17 2.51 8.84 -18.58
C GLU A 17 3.17 8.24 -17.33
N ALA A 18 2.40 8.00 -16.27
CA ALA A 18 2.89 7.38 -15.04
C ALA A 18 3.52 6.01 -15.32
N LEU A 19 2.80 5.12 -16.02
CA LEU A 19 3.28 3.77 -16.34
C LEU A 19 4.53 3.79 -17.25
N ALA A 20 4.54 4.66 -18.26
CA ALA A 20 5.69 4.80 -19.14
C ALA A 20 6.92 5.30 -18.38
N HIS A 21 6.76 6.29 -17.49
CA HIS A 21 7.86 6.83 -16.68
C HIS A 21 8.42 5.79 -15.72
N LEU A 22 7.54 5.11 -14.94
CA LEU A 22 7.97 4.08 -13.99
C LEU A 22 8.68 2.91 -14.66
N ALA A 23 8.16 2.42 -15.78
CA ALA A 23 8.82 1.39 -16.57
C ALA A 23 10.16 1.87 -17.16
N GLY A 24 10.24 3.12 -17.63
CA GLY A 24 11.46 3.73 -18.16
C GLY A 24 12.57 3.87 -17.10
N LEU A 25 12.22 4.07 -15.83
CA LEU A 25 13.16 4.05 -14.70
C LEU A 25 13.62 2.62 -14.38
N GLY A 26 12.78 1.60 -14.61
CA GLY A 26 13.07 0.22 -14.32
C GLY A 26 12.41 -0.32 -13.04
N PHE A 27 11.27 0.24 -12.62
CA PHE A 27 10.41 -0.40 -11.62
C PHE A 27 9.87 -1.73 -12.15
N ASP A 28 9.72 -2.73 -11.27
CA ASP A 28 9.22 -4.06 -11.62
C ASP A 28 7.70 -4.12 -11.61
N GLY A 29 7.04 -3.21 -10.87
CA GLY A 29 5.60 -3.15 -10.77
C GLY A 29 5.08 -1.82 -10.27
N VAL A 30 3.77 -1.68 -10.31
CA VAL A 30 3.05 -0.48 -9.90
C VAL A 30 1.84 -0.88 -9.09
N GLU A 31 1.56 -0.12 -8.04
CA GLU A 31 0.26 -0.11 -7.37
C GLU A 31 -0.58 1.02 -7.98
N LEU A 32 -1.80 0.69 -8.40
CA LEU A 32 -2.73 1.67 -8.98
C LEU A 32 -3.74 2.15 -7.93
N THR A 33 -3.80 3.46 -7.74
CA THR A 33 -4.73 4.11 -6.80
C THR A 33 -6.07 4.39 -7.48
N VAL A 34 -7.17 3.85 -6.95
CA VAL A 34 -8.50 3.92 -7.59
C VAL A 34 -9.53 4.73 -6.79
N ILE A 35 -9.07 5.56 -5.85
CA ILE A 35 -9.96 6.38 -5.02
C ILE A 35 -10.40 7.68 -5.73
N PRO A 36 -11.43 8.37 -5.21
CA PRO A 36 -11.87 9.65 -5.73
C PRO A 36 -10.75 10.69 -5.83
N GLY A 37 -10.72 11.42 -6.95
CA GLY A 37 -9.74 12.48 -7.19
C GLY A 37 -8.51 12.06 -7.98
N TYR A 38 -8.31 10.76 -8.20
CA TYR A 38 -7.22 10.22 -9.04
C TYR A 38 -7.64 10.09 -10.50
N THR A 39 -6.66 10.04 -11.40
CA THR A 39 -6.92 9.82 -12.83
C THR A 39 -7.50 8.43 -13.10
N THR A 40 -7.18 7.47 -12.25
CA THR A 40 -7.65 6.09 -12.24
C THR A 40 -8.79 5.84 -11.24
N GLU A 41 -9.55 6.87 -10.86
CA GLU A 41 -10.70 6.74 -9.97
C GLU A 41 -11.68 5.67 -10.48
N LEU A 42 -12.04 4.69 -9.64
CA LEU A 42 -12.85 3.53 -9.99
C LEU A 42 -14.15 3.88 -10.71
N SER A 43 -14.82 4.94 -10.25
CA SER A 43 -16.10 5.41 -10.85
C SER A 43 -15.97 5.94 -12.28
N LYS A 44 -14.75 6.24 -12.74
CA LYS A 44 -14.42 6.74 -14.07
C LYS A 44 -13.89 5.67 -15.01
N LEU A 45 -13.62 4.49 -14.48
CA LEU A 45 -13.08 3.36 -15.24
C LEU A 45 -14.23 2.56 -15.88
N ASP A 46 -14.60 2.91 -17.11
CA ASP A 46 -15.46 2.05 -17.92
C ASP A 46 -14.70 0.82 -18.44
N ALA A 47 -15.39 -0.11 -19.09
CA ALA A 47 -14.79 -1.35 -19.60
C ALA A 47 -13.68 -1.10 -20.64
N VAL A 48 -13.78 -0.02 -21.42
CA VAL A 48 -12.78 0.34 -22.43
C VAL A 48 -11.49 0.82 -21.74
N GLU A 49 -11.63 1.70 -20.76
CA GLU A 49 -10.52 2.25 -20.02
C GLU A 49 -9.82 1.17 -19.16
N ARG A 50 -10.57 0.27 -18.52
CA ARG A 50 -10.00 -0.87 -17.79
C ARG A 50 -9.17 -1.77 -18.70
N SER A 51 -9.71 -2.08 -19.90
CA SER A 51 -8.97 -2.87 -20.91
C SER A 51 -7.72 -2.15 -21.40
N ARG A 52 -7.78 -0.82 -21.60
CA ARG A 52 -6.65 0.01 -22.00
C ARG A 52 -5.54 -0.01 -20.95
N ILE A 53 -5.86 0.18 -19.68
CA ILE A 53 -4.88 0.15 -18.58
C ILE A 53 -4.22 -1.22 -18.48
N ARG A 54 -4.99 -2.31 -18.58
CA ARG A 54 -4.44 -3.67 -18.61
C ARG A 54 -3.44 -3.86 -19.75
N GLN A 55 -3.73 -3.34 -20.95
CA GLN A 55 -2.82 -3.39 -22.09
C GLN A 55 -1.57 -2.55 -21.86
N LEU A 56 -1.67 -1.39 -21.19
CA LEU A 56 -0.52 -0.57 -20.83
C LEU A 56 0.40 -1.28 -19.85
N LEU A 57 -0.14 -1.93 -18.81
CA LEU A 57 0.65 -2.75 -17.87
C LEU A 57 1.43 -3.84 -18.62
N GLN A 58 0.77 -4.56 -19.54
CA GLN A 58 1.41 -5.58 -20.38
C GLN A 58 2.49 -4.99 -21.29
N LYS A 59 2.17 -3.89 -21.99
CA LYS A 59 3.10 -3.18 -22.89
C LYS A 59 4.38 -2.74 -22.19
N HIS A 60 4.25 -2.27 -20.95
CA HIS A 60 5.37 -1.77 -20.17
C HIS A 60 6.01 -2.84 -19.28
N HIS A 61 5.54 -4.09 -19.33
CA HIS A 61 6.02 -5.22 -18.51
C HIS A 61 5.96 -4.92 -17.00
N LEU A 62 4.99 -4.10 -16.56
CA LEU A 62 4.77 -3.80 -15.15
C LEU A 62 3.82 -4.81 -14.52
N MET A 63 4.24 -5.38 -13.40
CA MET A 63 3.35 -6.18 -12.56
C MET A 63 2.42 -5.26 -11.76
N LEU A 64 1.22 -5.78 -11.43
CA LEU A 64 0.26 -5.08 -10.57
C LEU A 64 0.07 -5.89 -9.27
N PRO A 65 0.91 -5.67 -8.23
CA PRO A 65 0.81 -6.43 -6.97
C PRO A 65 -0.38 -6.01 -6.12
N ALA A 66 -0.79 -4.75 -6.19
CA ALA A 66 -1.89 -4.23 -5.38
C ALA A 66 -2.66 -3.11 -6.10
N ILE A 67 -3.87 -2.86 -5.61
CA ILE A 67 -4.73 -1.73 -5.97
C ILE A 67 -5.03 -0.96 -4.67
N ALA A 68 -4.59 0.30 -4.59
CA ALA A 68 -4.90 1.17 -3.47
C ALA A 68 -6.35 1.71 -3.59
N ALA A 69 -7.21 1.22 -2.69
CA ALA A 69 -8.63 1.58 -2.62
C ALA A 69 -9.00 2.22 -1.28
N HIS A 70 -8.06 2.91 -0.65
CA HIS A 70 -8.19 3.47 0.70
C HIS A 70 -9.57 4.04 0.99
N SER A 71 -10.29 3.37 1.87
CA SER A 71 -11.63 3.72 2.29
C SER A 71 -11.84 3.24 3.71
N SER A 72 -12.06 4.18 4.63
CA SER A 72 -12.24 3.83 6.05
C SER A 72 -13.40 2.86 6.24
N LEU A 73 -13.14 1.78 6.97
CA LEU A 73 -14.18 0.85 7.44
C LEU A 73 -14.95 1.41 8.65
N LEU A 74 -14.36 2.35 9.38
CA LEU A 74 -14.91 2.93 10.62
C LEU A 74 -15.59 4.29 10.39
N SER A 75 -16.47 4.40 9.37
CA SER A 75 -17.36 5.56 9.27
C SER A 75 -18.56 5.38 10.18
N ASN A 76 -18.89 6.41 10.98
CA ASN A 76 -20.11 6.44 11.80
C ASN A 76 -21.36 6.78 10.96
N ASP A 77 -21.18 7.44 9.83
CA ASP A 77 -22.27 7.72 8.89
C ASP A 77 -22.57 6.49 8.03
N LYS A 78 -23.83 6.05 8.04
CA LYS A 78 -24.25 4.83 7.33
C LYS A 78 -24.12 4.95 5.82
N GLU A 79 -24.41 6.10 5.24
CA GLU A 79 -24.31 6.33 3.80
C GLU A 79 -22.85 6.31 3.35
N THR A 80 -21.98 7.00 4.09
CA THR A 80 -20.53 6.99 3.86
C THR A 80 -19.96 5.58 4.00
N HIS A 81 -20.39 4.83 5.02
CA HIS A 81 -19.95 3.44 5.17
C HIS A 81 -20.38 2.58 3.99
N ALA A 82 -21.65 2.66 3.58
CA ALA A 82 -22.15 1.91 2.44
C ALA A 82 -21.39 2.25 1.15
N ALA A 83 -21.10 3.55 0.91
CA ALA A 83 -20.33 4.01 -0.24
C ALA A 83 -18.88 3.49 -0.20
N ASN A 84 -18.24 3.48 0.98
CA ASN A 84 -16.89 2.95 1.17
C ASN A 84 -16.85 1.44 0.89
N MET A 85 -17.80 0.67 1.43
CA MET A 85 -17.91 -0.77 1.18
C MET A 85 -18.19 -1.08 -0.30
N ALA A 86 -19.05 -0.32 -0.95
CA ALA A 86 -19.32 -0.46 -2.38
C ALA A 86 -18.07 -0.21 -3.22
N ARG A 87 -17.27 0.81 -2.88
CA ARG A 87 -15.98 1.10 -3.55
C ARG A 87 -14.97 -0.01 -3.35
N LEU A 88 -14.81 -0.51 -2.11
CA LEU A 88 -13.89 -1.61 -1.80
C LEU A 88 -14.29 -2.89 -2.54
N LYS A 89 -15.59 -3.25 -2.56
CA LYS A 89 -16.10 -4.40 -3.33
C LYS A 89 -15.89 -4.21 -4.84
N GLY A 90 -16.08 -3.00 -5.35
CA GLY A 90 -15.79 -2.68 -6.76
C GLY A 90 -14.29 -2.77 -7.10
N ALA A 91 -13.39 -2.42 -6.17
CA ALA A 91 -11.95 -2.62 -6.34
C ALA A 91 -11.58 -4.11 -6.33
N VAL A 92 -12.25 -4.93 -5.50
CA VAL A 92 -12.10 -6.40 -5.52
C VAL A 92 -12.51 -6.98 -6.89
N ASP A 93 -13.63 -6.53 -7.47
CA ASP A 93 -14.04 -6.96 -8.80
C ASP A 93 -13.03 -6.53 -9.88
N LEU A 94 -12.48 -5.32 -9.76
CA LEU A 94 -11.43 -4.81 -10.65
C LEU A 94 -10.14 -5.62 -10.54
N ALA A 95 -9.76 -6.08 -9.34
CA ALA A 95 -8.59 -6.92 -9.15
C ALA A 95 -8.67 -8.24 -9.93
N VAL A 96 -9.86 -8.85 -9.97
CA VAL A 96 -10.10 -10.05 -10.79
C VAL A 96 -9.94 -9.74 -12.27
N GLU A 97 -10.49 -8.61 -12.73
CA GLU A 97 -10.42 -8.18 -14.12
C GLU A 97 -8.97 -7.86 -14.55
N TRP A 98 -8.16 -7.31 -13.64
CA TRP A 98 -6.77 -6.93 -13.89
C TRP A 98 -5.75 -8.00 -13.53
N ALA A 99 -6.18 -9.21 -13.19
CA ALA A 99 -5.26 -10.31 -12.90
C ALA A 99 -4.28 -10.58 -14.05
N GLN A 100 -3.02 -10.89 -13.71
CA GLN A 100 -1.92 -11.14 -14.62
C GLN A 100 -1.44 -12.60 -14.44
N GLY A 101 -2.03 -13.53 -15.19
CA GLY A 101 -1.82 -14.96 -14.96
C GLY A 101 -2.37 -15.38 -13.60
N ASP A 102 -1.52 -15.98 -12.77
CA ASP A 102 -1.88 -16.40 -11.40
C ASP A 102 -1.80 -15.28 -10.36
N ILE A 103 -1.37 -14.07 -10.78
CA ILE A 103 -1.24 -12.93 -9.89
C ILE A 103 -2.53 -12.11 -9.91
N ILE A 104 -3.25 -12.14 -8.80
CA ILE A 104 -4.40 -11.28 -8.55
C ILE A 104 -3.94 -10.18 -7.61
N PRO A 105 -4.05 -8.89 -7.98
CA PRO A 105 -3.62 -7.81 -7.11
C PRO A 105 -4.38 -7.81 -5.78
N ALA A 106 -3.67 -7.57 -4.69
CA ALA A 106 -4.29 -7.36 -3.39
C ALA A 106 -5.05 -6.01 -3.37
N ILE A 107 -6.05 -5.90 -2.52
CA ILE A 107 -6.73 -4.63 -2.29
C ILE A 107 -6.18 -4.00 -1.03
N ASP A 108 -5.48 -2.89 -1.21
CA ASP A 108 -4.97 -2.11 -0.11
C ASP A 108 -6.00 -1.11 0.40
N THR A 109 -6.19 -1.10 1.73
CA THR A 109 -7.11 -0.20 2.40
C THR A 109 -6.72 0.06 3.86
N THR A 110 -7.25 1.15 4.43
CA THR A 110 -6.99 1.58 5.80
C THR A 110 -8.19 1.31 6.72
N PRO A 111 -7.98 1.06 8.01
CA PRO A 111 -9.07 0.82 8.97
C PRO A 111 -9.88 2.08 9.26
N GLY A 112 -9.24 3.26 9.28
CA GLY A 112 -9.79 4.50 9.81
C GLY A 112 -9.75 4.56 11.34
N GLY A 113 -10.58 5.43 11.94
CA GLY A 113 -10.65 5.63 13.40
C GLY A 113 -9.42 6.32 13.98
N LYS A 114 -9.27 6.27 15.31
CA LYS A 114 -8.13 6.86 16.04
C LYS A 114 -7.57 5.85 17.05
N PRO A 115 -6.29 5.94 17.43
CA PRO A 115 -5.63 4.97 18.33
C PRO A 115 -6.35 4.73 19.65
N ALA A 116 -6.89 5.80 20.26
CA ALA A 116 -7.61 5.74 21.54
C ALA A 116 -9.00 5.07 21.43
N GLU A 117 -9.52 4.83 20.25
CA GLU A 117 -10.86 4.26 20.04
C GLU A 117 -10.84 2.73 19.94
N TRP A 118 -9.66 2.08 19.94
CA TRP A 118 -9.52 0.64 19.68
C TRP A 118 -10.51 -0.24 20.44
N ASP A 119 -10.56 -0.10 21.77
CA ASP A 119 -11.45 -0.94 22.59
C ASP A 119 -12.94 -0.70 22.32
N ALA A 120 -13.29 0.52 21.91
CA ALA A 120 -14.67 0.90 21.61
C ALA A 120 -15.14 0.44 20.22
N VAL A 121 -14.25 0.38 19.22
CA VAL A 121 -14.64 0.12 17.84
C VAL A 121 -14.11 -1.20 17.28
N ARG A 122 -13.28 -1.92 18.02
CA ARG A 122 -12.65 -3.17 17.58
C ARG A 122 -13.65 -4.18 17.03
N ASP A 123 -14.71 -4.44 17.76
CA ASP A 123 -15.69 -5.46 17.36
C ASP A 123 -16.45 -5.04 16.09
N LEU A 124 -16.75 -3.75 15.93
CA LEU A 124 -17.32 -3.19 14.72
C LEU A 124 -16.33 -3.28 13.53
N LEU A 125 -15.04 -3.00 13.78
CA LEU A 125 -14.02 -3.13 12.76
C LEU A 125 -13.88 -4.59 12.29
N VAL A 126 -13.88 -5.54 13.24
CA VAL A 126 -13.84 -6.98 12.92
C VAL A 126 -15.05 -7.39 12.08
N GLU A 127 -16.26 -6.97 12.44
CA GLU A 127 -17.49 -7.26 11.69
C GLU A 127 -17.38 -6.75 10.23
N ARG A 128 -17.03 -5.48 10.05
CA ARG A 128 -16.92 -4.86 8.72
C ARG A 128 -15.77 -5.41 7.89
N THR A 129 -14.67 -5.75 8.55
CA THR A 129 -13.53 -6.41 7.87
C THR A 129 -13.94 -7.79 7.39
N ARG A 130 -14.67 -8.58 8.19
CA ARG A 130 -15.19 -9.90 7.78
C ARG A 130 -16.10 -9.79 6.58
N GLU A 131 -17.04 -8.85 6.56
CA GLU A 131 -17.92 -8.62 5.41
C GLU A 131 -17.12 -8.39 4.12
N LEU A 132 -16.09 -7.55 4.18
CA LEU A 132 -15.23 -7.27 3.02
C LEU A 132 -14.41 -8.50 2.62
N VAL A 133 -13.83 -9.18 3.59
CA VAL A 133 -12.99 -10.37 3.38
C VAL A 133 -13.80 -11.53 2.81
N GLU A 134 -15.03 -11.76 3.26
CA GLU A 134 -15.91 -12.78 2.69
C GLU A 134 -16.20 -12.51 1.20
N TYR A 135 -16.45 -11.24 0.85
CA TYR A 135 -16.65 -10.83 -0.53
C TYR A 135 -15.39 -11.06 -1.40
N ALA A 136 -14.22 -10.73 -0.86
CA ALA A 136 -12.92 -10.90 -1.52
C ALA A 136 -12.54 -12.38 -1.66
N GLN A 137 -12.75 -13.19 -0.62
CA GLN A 137 -12.50 -14.63 -0.62
C GLN A 137 -13.27 -15.35 -1.72
N ALA A 138 -14.54 -15.02 -1.93
CA ALA A 138 -15.36 -15.59 -3.00
C ALA A 138 -14.79 -15.32 -4.41
N ARG A 139 -13.82 -14.40 -4.53
CA ARG A 139 -13.14 -13.99 -5.76
C ARG A 139 -11.65 -14.30 -5.78
N ASN A 140 -11.16 -14.99 -4.75
CA ASN A 140 -9.74 -15.28 -4.54
C ASN A 140 -8.85 -14.02 -4.47
N VAL A 141 -9.39 -12.92 -3.94
CA VAL A 141 -8.69 -11.65 -3.76
C VAL A 141 -8.31 -11.47 -2.29
N THR A 142 -7.09 -11.01 -2.03
CA THR A 142 -6.61 -10.72 -0.66
C THR A 142 -6.86 -9.25 -0.32
N ILE A 143 -7.36 -8.99 0.88
CA ILE A 143 -7.43 -7.66 1.47
C ILE A 143 -6.13 -7.42 2.23
N ALA A 144 -5.40 -6.38 1.86
CA ALA A 144 -4.20 -5.91 2.51
C ALA A 144 -4.56 -4.71 3.41
N MET A 145 -4.71 -4.95 4.71
CA MET A 145 -4.99 -3.87 5.66
C MET A 145 -3.70 -3.11 5.96
N GLU A 146 -3.73 -1.78 5.79
CA GLU A 146 -2.61 -0.91 6.12
C GLU A 146 -2.78 -0.32 7.53
N PRO A 147 -1.95 -0.73 8.49
CA PRO A 147 -1.82 -0.06 9.78
C PRO A 147 -1.21 1.33 9.56
N HIS A 148 -1.74 2.33 10.26
CA HIS A 148 -1.32 3.70 10.02
C HIS A 148 -1.19 4.46 11.34
N VAL A 149 -0.10 5.21 11.51
CA VAL A 149 0.04 6.14 12.65
C VAL A 149 -1.15 7.10 12.68
N GLY A 150 -1.78 7.21 13.85
CA GLY A 150 -2.97 8.03 14.02
C GLY A 150 -4.31 7.36 13.64
N ALA A 151 -4.29 6.16 13.05
CA ALA A 151 -5.48 5.33 12.86
C ALA A 151 -5.71 4.39 14.05
N VAL A 152 -6.83 3.67 14.05
CA VAL A 152 -7.19 2.76 15.16
C VAL A 152 -6.22 1.60 15.32
N ILE A 153 -5.61 1.16 14.22
CA ILE A 153 -4.55 0.14 14.19
C ILE A 153 -3.23 0.85 13.90
N ASP A 154 -2.46 1.11 14.93
CA ASP A 154 -1.21 1.89 14.90
C ASP A 154 -0.01 1.15 15.51
N THR A 155 -0.20 -0.09 16.03
CA THR A 155 0.88 -0.91 16.60
C THR A 155 0.83 -2.34 16.05
N PRO A 156 1.98 -3.07 16.05
CA PRO A 156 2.03 -4.47 15.62
C PRO A 156 1.06 -5.37 16.40
N GLU A 157 0.87 -5.13 17.69
CA GLU A 157 -0.02 -5.91 18.55
C GLU A 157 -1.47 -5.78 18.11
N LYS A 158 -1.93 -4.56 17.78
CA LYS A 158 -3.30 -4.35 17.26
C LYS A 158 -3.50 -4.98 15.88
N VAL A 159 -2.47 -4.96 15.03
CA VAL A 159 -2.48 -5.68 13.74
C VAL A 159 -2.71 -7.17 13.96
N LEU A 160 -1.87 -7.79 14.80
CA LEU A 160 -1.97 -9.23 15.08
C LEU A 160 -3.29 -9.60 15.76
N GLN A 161 -3.81 -8.73 16.64
CA GLN A 161 -5.14 -8.92 17.24
C GLN A 161 -6.26 -8.88 16.18
N LEU A 162 -6.23 -7.92 15.24
CA LEU A 162 -7.22 -7.88 14.18
C LEU A 162 -7.17 -9.12 13.31
N LEU A 163 -5.97 -9.55 12.88
CA LEU A 163 -5.78 -10.75 12.07
C LEU A 163 -6.33 -12.00 12.77
N ALA A 164 -6.03 -12.17 14.07
CA ALA A 164 -6.52 -13.27 14.88
C ALA A 164 -8.05 -13.24 15.08
N LEU A 165 -8.62 -12.07 15.27
CA LEU A 165 -10.07 -11.91 15.47
C LEU A 165 -10.85 -12.12 14.18
N VAL A 166 -10.34 -11.69 13.02
CA VAL A 166 -11.00 -11.94 11.73
C VAL A 166 -10.84 -13.38 11.30
N ASP A 167 -9.67 -13.98 11.56
CA ASP A 167 -9.32 -15.38 11.31
C ASP A 167 -9.60 -15.82 9.86
N SER A 168 -8.99 -15.12 8.90
CA SER A 168 -9.13 -15.43 7.48
C SER A 168 -7.78 -15.37 6.75
N PRO A 169 -7.47 -16.34 5.88
CA PRO A 169 -6.27 -16.30 5.05
C PRO A 169 -6.29 -15.19 4.00
N TYR A 170 -7.47 -14.61 3.73
CA TYR A 170 -7.66 -13.51 2.78
C TYR A 170 -7.56 -12.12 3.42
N LEU A 171 -7.28 -12.03 4.73
CA LEU A 171 -6.83 -10.79 5.38
C LEU A 171 -5.34 -10.87 5.62
N LYS A 172 -4.60 -9.94 5.04
CA LYS A 172 -3.16 -9.78 5.18
C LYS A 172 -2.83 -8.32 5.48
N VAL A 173 -1.55 -8.02 5.55
CA VAL A 173 -1.05 -6.68 5.86
C VAL A 173 -0.47 -6.04 4.59
N ASN A 174 -0.85 -4.79 4.32
CA ASN A 174 0.02 -3.87 3.60
C ASN A 174 0.95 -3.24 4.64
N PHE A 175 2.22 -3.64 4.62
CA PHE A 175 3.17 -3.28 5.66
C PHE A 175 3.95 -2.02 5.26
N ASP A 176 3.47 -0.86 5.74
CA ASP A 176 4.25 0.37 5.69
C ASP A 176 5.06 0.53 6.98
N ILE A 177 6.35 0.24 6.89
CA ILE A 177 7.28 0.30 8.02
C ILE A 177 7.40 1.71 8.60
N SER A 178 7.22 2.76 7.78
CA SER A 178 7.39 4.15 8.18
C SER A 178 6.44 4.55 9.30
N HIS A 179 5.21 4.02 9.30
CA HIS A 179 4.22 4.29 10.34
C HIS A 179 4.60 3.73 11.72
N PHE A 180 5.49 2.78 11.78
CA PHE A 180 6.01 2.19 13.02
C PHE A 180 7.34 2.83 13.42
N ASN A 181 8.22 3.08 12.45
CA ASN A 181 9.56 3.62 12.71
C ASN A 181 9.50 5.02 13.32
N ILE A 182 8.61 5.90 12.83
CA ILE A 182 8.39 7.23 13.45
C ILE A 182 7.80 7.19 14.87
N GLN A 183 7.31 6.03 15.31
CA GLN A 183 6.90 5.80 16.71
C GLN A 183 8.08 5.28 17.57
N GLY A 184 9.28 5.15 16.99
CA GLY A 184 10.48 4.66 17.66
C GLY A 184 10.56 3.14 17.78
N LEU A 185 9.74 2.39 17.02
CA LEU A 185 9.82 0.93 16.98
C LEU A 185 10.99 0.48 16.10
N ALA A 186 11.75 -0.48 16.58
CA ALA A 186 12.90 -1.01 15.85
C ALA A 186 12.47 -1.74 14.57
N ILE A 187 13.21 -1.54 13.48
CA ILE A 187 12.92 -2.11 12.16
C ILE A 187 12.86 -3.64 12.26
N GLU A 188 13.88 -4.27 12.83
CA GLU A 188 13.99 -5.73 12.87
C GLU A 188 12.87 -6.38 13.70
N GLU A 189 12.51 -5.79 14.83
CA GLU A 189 11.43 -6.30 15.68
C GLU A 189 10.07 -6.16 15.01
N THR A 190 9.81 -5.02 14.36
CA THR A 190 8.56 -4.76 13.65
C THR A 190 8.44 -5.67 12.43
N VAL A 191 9.51 -5.86 11.67
CA VAL A 191 9.57 -6.78 10.54
C VAL A 191 9.36 -8.23 11.00
N ALA A 192 10.01 -8.66 12.10
CA ALA A 192 9.82 -10.00 12.64
C ALA A 192 8.35 -10.29 13.00
N ALA A 193 7.65 -9.30 13.52
CA ALA A 193 6.25 -9.42 13.90
C ALA A 193 5.30 -9.46 12.67
N LEU A 194 5.55 -8.64 11.66
CA LEU A 194 4.55 -8.39 10.61
C LEU A 194 4.88 -9.02 9.25
N ALA A 195 6.14 -9.27 8.90
CA ALA A 195 6.51 -9.86 7.61
C ALA A 195 5.82 -11.19 7.31
N PRO A 196 5.59 -12.11 8.29
CA PRO A 196 4.86 -13.37 8.04
C PRO A 196 3.39 -13.17 7.59
N HIS A 197 2.83 -12.00 7.86
CA HIS A 197 1.45 -11.65 7.53
C HIS A 197 1.34 -10.68 6.35
N THR A 198 2.47 -10.25 5.78
CA THR A 198 2.55 -9.21 4.75
C THR A 198 2.35 -9.79 3.36
N VAL A 199 1.47 -9.17 2.57
CA VAL A 199 1.26 -9.46 1.15
C VAL A 199 1.75 -8.33 0.25
N HIS A 200 1.73 -7.11 0.75
CA HIS A 200 2.19 -5.90 0.08
C HIS A 200 2.93 -4.99 1.07
N THR A 201 3.77 -4.08 0.56
CA THR A 201 4.48 -3.14 1.42
C THR A 201 4.45 -1.74 0.86
N HIS A 202 4.47 -0.76 1.76
CA HIS A 202 4.85 0.60 1.46
C HIS A 202 6.15 0.98 2.17
N VAL A 203 6.92 1.82 1.52
CA VAL A 203 8.09 2.49 2.11
C VAL A 203 8.07 3.96 1.74
N LYS A 204 8.42 4.80 2.69
CA LYS A 204 8.64 6.23 2.56
C LYS A 204 10.03 6.55 3.10
N ASP A 205 10.48 7.77 2.95
CA ASP A 205 11.53 8.30 3.81
C ASP A 205 10.92 9.14 4.93
N GLU A 206 11.68 9.39 5.97
CA GLU A 206 11.17 10.05 7.16
C GLU A 206 12.27 10.69 7.97
N ARG A 207 11.89 11.62 8.83
CA ARG A 207 12.75 12.26 9.82
C ARG A 207 11.95 12.58 11.07
N GLY A 208 12.59 12.45 12.24
CA GLY A 208 11.98 12.73 13.54
C GLY A 208 11.09 11.59 14.04
N LEU A 209 10.48 11.81 15.20
CA LEU A 209 9.60 10.87 15.86
C LEU A 209 8.30 11.59 16.28
N VAL A 210 7.23 10.81 16.47
CA VAL A 210 5.96 11.31 16.99
C VAL A 210 6.20 12.10 18.30
N PRO A 211 5.63 13.31 18.47
CA PRO A 211 4.69 14.00 17.57
C PRO A 211 5.35 14.85 16.45
N ASP A 212 6.65 15.04 16.49
CA ASP A 212 7.41 15.94 15.62
C ASP A 212 8.16 15.14 14.53
N PHE A 213 7.45 14.67 13.54
CA PHE A 213 7.99 13.91 12.41
C PHE A 213 7.53 14.47 11.07
N GLU A 214 8.26 14.11 10.02
CA GLU A 214 7.85 14.34 8.64
C GLU A 214 8.13 13.11 7.78
N PHE A 215 7.18 12.78 6.90
CA PHE A 215 7.42 11.85 5.81
C PHE A 215 8.01 12.59 4.61
N LEU A 216 8.94 11.93 3.94
CA LEU A 216 9.79 12.51 2.90
C LEU A 216 9.81 11.60 1.66
N ILE A 217 10.35 12.12 0.55
CA ILE A 217 10.67 11.29 -0.62
C ILE A 217 11.87 10.41 -0.29
N PRO A 218 11.88 9.11 -0.65
CA PRO A 218 13.07 8.27 -0.48
C PRO A 218 14.34 8.94 -1.02
N GLY A 219 15.32 9.16 -0.12
CA GLY A 219 16.56 9.89 -0.36
C GLY A 219 16.64 11.28 0.26
N GLU A 220 15.55 11.79 0.86
CA GLU A 220 15.54 13.07 1.56
C GLU A 220 15.65 12.94 3.08
N GLY A 221 15.44 11.75 3.63
CA GLY A 221 15.39 11.48 5.07
C GLY A 221 16.50 10.57 5.57
N ASP A 222 16.20 9.88 6.67
CA ASP A 222 17.20 9.12 7.43
C ASP A 222 16.81 7.63 7.57
N PHE A 223 15.80 7.13 6.82
CA PHE A 223 15.34 5.75 6.94
C PHE A 223 16.39 4.74 6.47
N ASP A 224 16.66 3.71 7.30
CA ASP A 224 17.64 2.65 6.99
C ASP A 224 17.02 1.55 6.10
N TYR A 225 16.96 1.82 4.79
CA TYR A 225 16.47 0.86 3.79
C TYR A 225 17.28 -0.44 3.77
N VAL A 226 18.59 -0.39 4.05
CA VAL A 226 19.46 -1.56 3.99
C VAL A 226 19.11 -2.54 5.11
N THR A 227 18.95 -2.04 6.34
CA THR A 227 18.48 -2.85 7.46
C THR A 227 17.08 -3.41 7.22
N TYR A 228 16.16 -2.58 6.72
CA TYR A 228 14.80 -3.02 6.40
C TYR A 228 14.77 -4.15 5.36
N LEU A 229 15.46 -3.97 4.22
CA LEU A 229 15.52 -4.99 3.15
C LEU A 229 16.11 -6.31 3.65
N LYS A 230 17.18 -6.26 4.43
CA LYS A 230 17.80 -7.47 5.03
C LYS A 230 16.87 -8.17 6.01
N ALA A 231 16.15 -7.40 6.84
CA ALA A 231 15.17 -7.95 7.77
C ALA A 231 14.02 -8.62 7.03
N MET A 232 13.44 -7.98 6.01
CA MET A 232 12.37 -8.56 5.18
C MET A 232 12.82 -9.87 4.51
N GLN A 233 14.03 -9.90 3.94
CA GLN A 233 14.59 -11.11 3.33
C GLN A 233 14.78 -12.22 4.36
N ALA A 234 15.30 -11.90 5.55
CA ALA A 234 15.55 -12.87 6.62
C ALA A 234 14.25 -13.54 7.10
N HIS A 235 13.12 -12.83 7.02
CA HIS A 235 11.79 -13.34 7.34
C HIS A 235 11.03 -13.92 6.13
N GLY A 236 11.72 -14.15 5.00
CA GLY A 236 11.19 -14.86 3.84
C GLY A 236 10.27 -14.04 2.94
N TYR A 237 10.19 -12.73 3.13
CA TYR A 237 9.42 -11.87 2.22
C TYR A 237 10.17 -11.72 0.88
N ASP A 238 9.48 -12.03 -0.21
CA ASP A 238 10.04 -11.95 -1.57
C ASP A 238 9.15 -11.15 -2.55
N GLY A 239 8.11 -10.49 -2.02
CA GLY A 239 7.17 -9.66 -2.76
C GLY A 239 7.74 -8.31 -3.21
N PHE A 240 6.88 -7.31 -3.28
CA PHE A 240 7.22 -5.96 -3.69
C PHE A 240 7.60 -5.08 -2.50
N ILE A 241 8.67 -4.32 -2.65
CA ILE A 241 8.98 -3.14 -1.84
C ILE A 241 8.50 -1.95 -2.64
N SER A 242 7.35 -1.40 -2.27
CA SER A 242 6.68 -0.35 -3.05
C SER A 242 6.85 1.01 -2.40
N VAL A 243 7.33 1.96 -3.18
CA VAL A 243 7.42 3.36 -2.72
C VAL A 243 6.02 3.97 -2.70
N GLU A 244 5.67 4.61 -1.59
CA GLU A 244 4.50 5.48 -1.50
C GLU A 244 4.91 6.90 -1.08
N ILE A 245 4.48 7.91 -1.82
CA ILE A 245 4.77 9.31 -1.48
C ILE A 245 3.64 9.89 -0.63
N SER A 246 3.97 10.23 0.61
CA SER A 246 3.03 10.78 1.58
C SER A 246 2.32 12.04 1.08
N ILE A 247 1.08 12.22 1.53
CA ILE A 247 0.33 13.47 1.33
C ILE A 247 1.04 14.71 1.93
N MET A 248 1.91 14.53 2.93
CA MET A 248 2.75 15.62 3.46
C MET A 248 3.66 16.17 2.37
N VAL A 249 4.30 15.29 1.59
CA VAL A 249 5.15 15.65 0.46
C VAL A 249 4.32 16.24 -0.69
N GLN A 250 3.20 15.62 -1.03
CA GLN A 250 2.33 16.05 -2.14
C GLN A 250 1.76 17.47 -1.95
N ARG A 251 1.72 17.98 -0.70
CA ARG A 251 1.28 19.35 -0.37
C ARG A 251 2.37 20.40 -0.52
N ARG A 252 3.62 20.00 -0.79
CA ARG A 252 4.70 20.96 -1.05
C ARG A 252 4.41 21.73 -2.34
N PRO A 253 4.65 23.05 -2.37
CA PRO A 253 4.37 23.88 -3.55
C PRO A 253 5.14 23.48 -4.82
N ASP A 254 6.31 22.90 -4.63
CA ASP A 254 7.26 22.46 -5.66
C ASP A 254 7.23 20.95 -5.91
N TYR A 255 6.20 20.24 -5.44
CA TYR A 255 6.11 18.79 -5.63
C TYR A 255 6.00 18.41 -7.10
N ASP A 256 6.99 17.68 -7.57
CA ASP A 256 7.00 17.04 -8.89
C ASP A 256 6.91 15.50 -8.72
N PRO A 257 5.78 14.87 -9.10
CA PRO A 257 5.56 13.44 -8.91
C PRO A 257 6.53 12.56 -9.72
N LEU A 258 6.98 13.01 -10.91
CA LEU A 258 7.89 12.25 -11.74
C LEU A 258 9.33 12.34 -11.23
N ALA A 259 9.75 13.53 -10.78
CA ALA A 259 11.04 13.71 -10.12
C ALA A 259 11.11 12.91 -8.80
N ALA A 260 10.02 12.88 -8.01
CA ALA A 260 9.93 12.09 -6.80
C ALA A 260 10.08 10.58 -7.08
N ALA A 261 9.47 10.07 -8.15
CA ALA A 261 9.64 8.68 -8.56
C ALA A 261 11.08 8.38 -8.98
N THR A 262 11.73 9.30 -9.69
CA THR A 262 13.13 9.16 -10.12
C THR A 262 14.08 9.07 -8.93
N LEU A 263 13.98 10.01 -7.98
CA LEU A 263 14.81 10.01 -6.76
C LEU A 263 14.58 8.74 -5.93
N SER A 264 13.32 8.33 -5.77
CA SER A 264 12.94 7.11 -5.07
C SER A 264 13.56 5.86 -5.71
N TYR A 265 13.50 5.77 -7.04
CA TYR A 265 14.11 4.65 -7.78
C TYR A 265 15.62 4.57 -7.55
N GLU A 266 16.33 5.69 -7.66
CA GLU A 266 17.78 5.76 -7.46
C GLU A 266 18.16 5.34 -6.03
N THR A 267 17.40 5.83 -5.03
CA THR A 267 17.63 5.54 -3.63
C THR A 267 17.40 4.06 -3.30
N LEU A 268 16.25 3.51 -3.67
CA LEU A 268 15.93 2.11 -3.39
C LEU A 268 16.82 1.14 -4.20
N SER A 269 17.12 1.45 -5.47
CA SER A 269 18.03 0.62 -6.27
C SER A 269 19.41 0.54 -5.65
N ARG A 270 19.94 1.64 -5.11
CA ARG A 270 21.20 1.66 -4.34
C ARG A 270 21.09 0.82 -3.07
N ALA A 271 20.01 0.98 -2.31
CA ALA A 271 19.78 0.21 -1.09
C ALA A 271 19.72 -1.31 -1.35
N PHE A 272 19.08 -1.76 -2.44
CA PHE A 272 19.08 -3.17 -2.85
C PHE A 272 20.49 -3.69 -3.15
N ILE A 273 21.32 -2.89 -3.82
CA ILE A 273 22.73 -3.24 -4.12
C ILE A 273 23.55 -3.34 -2.81
N GLU A 274 23.43 -2.34 -1.92
CA GLU A 274 24.14 -2.29 -0.64
C GLU A 274 23.70 -3.41 0.30
N ALA A 275 22.44 -3.78 0.28
CA ALA A 275 21.92 -4.92 1.03
C ALA A 275 22.39 -6.27 0.46
N GLY A 276 22.90 -6.31 -0.77
CA GLY A 276 23.26 -7.54 -1.47
C GLY A 276 22.06 -8.38 -1.91
N ILE A 277 20.92 -7.75 -2.12
CA ILE A 277 19.65 -8.43 -2.45
C ILE A 277 19.35 -8.25 -3.94
N PRO A 278 19.35 -9.34 -4.73
CA PRO A 278 19.01 -9.23 -6.15
C PRO A 278 17.51 -8.92 -6.31
N ARG A 279 17.20 -8.02 -7.24
CA ARG A 279 15.85 -7.88 -7.76
C ARG A 279 15.53 -9.07 -8.66
N LYS A 280 14.31 -9.62 -8.55
CA LYS A 280 13.88 -10.85 -9.27
C LYS A 280 12.94 -10.47 -10.42
#